data_f3ed6493f85b3b7e2474b5c5998fb339
#
_entry.id   f3ed6493f85b3b7e2474b5c5998fb339
#
_cell.length_a   1.000
_cell.length_b   1.000
_cell.length_c   1.000
_cell.angle_alpha   90.00
_cell.angle_beta   90.00
_cell.angle_gamma   90.00
#
_symmetry.space_group_name_H-M   'P 1'
#
loop_
_entity.id
_entity.type
_entity.pdbx_description
1 polymer ?
#
loop_
_entity_poly.entity_id
_entity_poly.type
_entity_poly.pdbx_seq_one_letter_code
_entity_poly.pdbx_strand_id
1 'polypeptide(L)'
;MMQVFRKLGSIQFDPIAVAGRNHDLVLHARVAAYEPAWCDALYERREIFEATNKALSFVPASEFPWFRQAMGRKGPRFHATALAENAAVAERVLERIRAEGPLSSRDFEREAGPTKDWFGMPENAVRAVLEACTVTGVIGLARRDGNLRYYDLLERLLPAEVLTHEVPEREQLRHKLLSRYRAHGLLGAGGAGGTFARIAAPQQRNELRKELVERGALVPVDIEGVRGKRLVLAEETELLQAPPEPACSVAFIAPFDSLLWDTALLSSLFAYDYVWEGFFPPARRRWGYYVLPIVFGDRFAGRIEPRIDRDRARVEVLNVWWEDGFEPRRAGGFVEAARDALRAYLRFAGADCLEWAPHLTMEKRLFLTRP
;
A
#
# COMPACT_ATOMS: atom_id res chain seq x y z
N MET A 1 -15.32 -3.41 -1.14
CA MET A 1 -14.04 -2.67 -1.31
C MET A 1 -13.76 -1.71 -0.16
N MET A 2 -14.63 -0.76 0.20
CA MET A 2 -14.38 0.16 1.34
C MET A 2 -14.18 -0.53 2.69
N GLN A 3 -14.72 -1.72 2.92
CA GLN A 3 -14.41 -2.53 4.11
C GLN A 3 -12.93 -2.92 4.18
N VAL A 4 -12.31 -3.25 3.03
CA VAL A 4 -10.87 -3.54 2.97
C VAL A 4 -10.06 -2.29 3.34
N PHE A 5 -10.42 -1.12 2.81
CA PHE A 5 -9.79 0.14 3.20
C PHE A 5 -9.89 0.42 4.69
N ARG A 6 -11.08 0.22 5.31
CA ARG A 6 -11.27 0.42 6.76
C ARG A 6 -10.44 -0.56 7.59
N LYS A 7 -10.36 -1.83 7.17
CA LYS A 7 -9.52 -2.85 7.84
C LYS A 7 -8.04 -2.50 7.75
N LEU A 8 -7.56 -2.11 6.57
CA LEU A 8 -6.15 -1.80 6.34
C LEU A 8 -5.75 -0.37 6.76
N GLY A 9 -6.73 0.51 6.98
CA GLY A 9 -6.53 1.93 7.32
C GLY A 9 -5.94 2.76 6.18
N SER A 10 -5.11 2.18 5.35
CA SER A 10 -4.56 2.76 4.12
C SER A 10 -3.95 1.68 3.24
N ILE A 11 -3.88 1.93 1.93
CA ILE A 11 -3.21 1.05 0.97
C ILE A 11 -2.10 1.84 0.28
N GLN A 12 -0.87 1.33 0.34
CA GLN A 12 0.29 2.01 -0.23
C GLN A 12 0.19 2.12 -1.76
N PHE A 13 0.37 3.33 -2.26
CA PHE A 13 0.59 3.58 -3.68
C PHE A 13 2.06 3.31 -4.04
N ASP A 14 2.27 2.64 -5.15
CA ASP A 14 3.60 2.48 -5.77
C ASP A 14 3.48 2.73 -7.28
N PRO A 15 4.38 3.52 -7.90
CA PRO A 15 4.34 3.81 -9.33
C PRO A 15 4.78 2.63 -10.19
N ILE A 16 5.46 1.63 -9.62
CA ILE A 16 5.89 0.42 -10.34
C ILE A 16 4.68 -0.48 -10.54
N ALA A 17 4.38 -0.81 -11.79
CA ALA A 17 3.19 -1.56 -12.16
C ALA A 17 3.50 -2.77 -13.07
N VAL A 18 4.63 -3.42 -12.84
CA VAL A 18 5.10 -4.56 -13.65
C VAL A 18 4.13 -5.73 -13.60
N ALA A 19 3.65 -6.05 -12.40
CA ALA A 19 2.68 -7.11 -12.14
C ALA A 19 1.27 -6.58 -11.84
N GLY A 20 1.05 -5.28 -11.98
CA GLY A 20 -0.11 -4.52 -11.53
C GLY A 20 0.30 -3.44 -10.53
N ARG A 21 -0.54 -2.41 -10.36
CA ARG A 21 -0.30 -1.38 -9.35
C ARG A 21 -0.43 -2.02 -7.95
N ASN A 22 0.45 -1.65 -7.01
CA ASN A 22 0.48 -2.26 -5.68
C ASN A 22 -0.89 -2.26 -4.97
N HIS A 23 -1.60 -1.13 -5.00
CA HIS A 23 -2.92 -1.01 -4.38
C HIS A 23 -3.98 -1.91 -5.04
N ASP A 24 -3.92 -2.07 -6.36
CA ASP A 24 -4.81 -2.97 -7.07
C ASP A 24 -4.53 -4.44 -6.71
N LEU A 25 -3.27 -4.82 -6.59
CA LEU A 25 -2.89 -6.17 -6.13
C LEU A 25 -3.37 -6.45 -4.70
N VAL A 26 -3.27 -5.45 -3.79
CA VAL A 26 -3.80 -5.56 -2.42
C VAL A 26 -5.30 -5.78 -2.42
N LEU A 27 -6.03 -5.05 -3.27
CA LEU A 27 -7.49 -5.17 -3.42
C LEU A 27 -7.87 -6.47 -4.13
N HIS A 28 -7.17 -6.84 -5.21
CA HIS A 28 -7.39 -8.09 -5.93
C HIS A 28 -7.26 -9.33 -5.02
N ALA A 29 -6.32 -9.32 -4.09
CA ALA A 29 -6.14 -10.42 -3.13
C ALA A 29 -7.28 -10.54 -2.10
N ARG A 30 -8.20 -9.54 -2.00
CA ARG A 30 -9.24 -9.46 -0.95
C ARG A 30 -10.66 -9.22 -1.46
N VAL A 31 -10.81 -8.79 -2.69
CA VAL A 31 -12.11 -8.44 -3.28
C VAL A 31 -12.39 -9.36 -4.46
N ALA A 32 -13.46 -10.13 -4.36
CA ALA A 32 -13.86 -11.02 -5.43
C ALA A 32 -14.13 -10.25 -6.73
N ALA A 33 -13.65 -10.79 -7.86
CA ALA A 33 -13.81 -10.22 -9.19
C ALA A 33 -13.36 -8.74 -9.29
N TYR A 34 -12.35 -8.34 -8.51
CA TYR A 34 -11.84 -6.97 -8.47
C TYR A 34 -11.37 -6.50 -9.86
N GLU A 35 -11.77 -5.28 -10.19
CA GLU A 35 -11.33 -4.56 -11.39
C GLU A 35 -10.64 -3.24 -10.99
N PRO A 36 -9.49 -2.89 -11.60
CA PRO A 36 -8.75 -1.66 -11.27
C PRO A 36 -9.58 -0.37 -11.39
N ALA A 37 -10.51 -0.32 -12.34
CA ALA A 37 -11.44 0.81 -12.51
C ALA A 37 -12.30 1.10 -11.27
N TRP A 38 -12.53 0.10 -10.42
CA TRP A 38 -13.30 0.31 -9.18
C TRP A 38 -12.53 1.15 -8.15
N CYS A 39 -11.21 1.01 -8.08
CA CYS A 39 -10.40 1.87 -7.21
C CYS A 39 -10.32 3.29 -7.78
N ASP A 40 -10.15 3.41 -9.09
CA ASP A 40 -10.12 4.71 -9.75
C ASP A 40 -11.45 5.48 -9.56
N ALA A 41 -12.59 4.79 -9.63
CA ALA A 41 -13.91 5.38 -9.35
C ALA A 41 -14.09 5.88 -7.91
N LEU A 42 -13.31 5.39 -6.93
CA LEU A 42 -13.36 5.93 -5.56
C LEU A 42 -12.84 7.37 -5.48
N TYR A 43 -11.91 7.76 -6.33
CA TYR A 43 -11.50 9.16 -6.46
C TYR A 43 -12.68 10.03 -6.94
N GLU A 44 -13.35 9.60 -7.99
CA GLU A 44 -14.47 10.33 -8.56
C GLU A 44 -15.61 10.51 -7.55
N ARG A 45 -15.84 9.48 -6.72
CA ARG A 45 -16.83 9.51 -5.64
C ARG A 45 -16.35 10.24 -4.39
N ARG A 46 -15.08 10.67 -4.35
CA ARG A 46 -14.48 11.33 -3.18
C ARG A 46 -14.53 10.46 -1.91
N GLU A 47 -14.45 9.14 -2.09
CA GLU A 47 -14.44 8.19 -0.99
C GLU A 47 -13.03 7.94 -0.44
N ILE A 48 -11.99 8.26 -1.24
CA ILE A 48 -10.58 8.16 -0.87
C ILE A 48 -9.83 9.44 -1.18
N PHE A 49 -8.75 9.68 -0.46
CA PHE A 49 -7.76 10.72 -0.73
C PHE A 49 -6.35 10.16 -0.61
N GLU A 50 -5.35 10.89 -1.10
CA GLU A 50 -3.96 10.52 -0.93
C GLU A 50 -3.31 11.25 0.25
N ALA A 51 -2.63 10.50 1.08
CA ALA A 51 -1.82 11.04 2.17
C ALA A 51 -0.55 10.22 2.37
N THR A 52 0.47 10.87 2.93
CA THR A 52 1.65 10.15 3.37
C THR A 52 1.37 9.49 4.72
N ASN A 53 1.26 8.16 4.71
CA ASN A 53 1.10 7.35 5.92
C ASN A 53 2.40 6.58 6.20
N LYS A 54 2.50 5.27 5.95
CA LYS A 54 3.81 4.56 5.94
C LYS A 54 4.64 5.05 4.77
N ALA A 55 4.02 5.14 3.61
CA ALA A 55 4.47 5.78 2.38
C ALA A 55 3.27 6.54 1.79
N LEU A 56 3.39 7.06 0.57
CA LEU A 56 2.23 7.61 -0.14
C LEU A 56 1.16 6.53 -0.26
N SER A 57 -0.05 6.84 0.18
CA SER A 57 -1.11 5.84 0.33
C SER A 57 -2.48 6.41 -0.01
N PHE A 58 -3.36 5.55 -0.50
CA PHE A 58 -4.79 5.79 -0.53
C PHE A 58 -5.39 5.59 0.85
N VAL A 59 -6.19 6.54 1.29
CA VAL A 59 -6.79 6.59 2.63
C VAL A 59 -8.28 6.89 2.46
N PRO A 60 -9.18 6.26 3.20
CA PRO A 60 -10.59 6.65 3.20
C PRO A 60 -10.77 8.14 3.52
N ALA A 61 -11.65 8.82 2.80
CA ALA A 61 -11.91 10.26 3.02
C ALA A 61 -12.34 10.55 4.47
N SER A 62 -13.09 9.65 5.10
CA SER A 62 -13.48 9.73 6.51
C SER A 62 -12.31 9.72 7.50
N GLU A 63 -11.15 9.26 7.09
CA GLU A 63 -9.94 9.24 7.91
C GLU A 63 -9.17 10.58 7.91
N PHE A 64 -9.55 11.54 7.08
CA PHE A 64 -8.85 12.81 6.95
C PHE A 64 -8.61 13.55 8.28
N PRO A 65 -9.55 13.63 9.23
CA PRO A 65 -9.32 14.30 10.51
C PRO A 65 -8.11 13.75 11.28
N TRP A 66 -7.82 12.45 11.13
CA TRP A 66 -6.69 11.78 11.78
C TRP A 66 -5.34 12.05 11.09
N PHE A 67 -5.37 12.65 9.89
CA PHE A 67 -4.17 13.02 9.12
C PHE A 67 -3.88 14.52 9.15
N ARG A 68 -4.81 15.33 9.62
CA ARG A 68 -4.77 16.80 9.56
C ARG A 68 -3.53 17.39 10.22
N GLN A 69 -3.08 16.85 11.34
CA GLN A 69 -1.87 17.31 12.00
C GLN A 69 -0.62 17.19 11.13
N ALA A 70 -0.51 16.10 10.36
CA ALA A 70 0.61 15.93 9.44
C ALA A 70 0.56 16.93 8.28
N MET A 71 -0.61 17.45 7.94
CA MET A 71 -0.84 18.44 6.90
C MET A 71 -0.73 19.88 7.40
N GLY A 72 -1.24 20.20 8.60
CA GLY A 72 -1.28 21.55 9.14
C GLY A 72 -0.01 22.05 9.83
N ARG A 73 0.87 21.17 10.27
CA ARG A 73 2.20 21.57 10.74
C ARG A 73 3.02 21.96 9.51
N LYS A 74 3.72 23.11 9.63
CA LYS A 74 4.81 23.48 8.72
C LYS A 74 5.43 22.17 8.25
N GLY A 75 5.08 21.75 7.04
CA GLY A 75 5.55 20.47 6.47
C GLY A 75 7.07 20.39 6.62
N PRO A 76 7.74 19.27 6.34
CA PRO A 76 9.19 19.23 6.46
C PRO A 76 9.73 20.58 5.98
N ARG A 77 10.69 21.17 6.65
CA ARG A 77 11.24 22.51 6.33
C ARG A 77 11.34 22.80 4.84
N PHE A 78 11.58 21.73 4.08
CA PHE A 78 11.61 21.71 2.64
C PHE A 78 10.31 22.27 1.97
N HIS A 79 9.12 21.83 2.38
CA HIS A 79 7.87 22.29 1.74
C HIS A 79 7.53 23.74 2.13
N ALA A 80 7.79 24.13 3.38
CA ALA A 80 7.61 25.52 3.80
C ALA A 80 8.58 26.44 3.05
N THR A 81 9.83 26.02 2.86
CA THR A 81 10.84 26.75 2.08
C THR A 81 10.43 26.80 0.61
N ALA A 82 10.00 25.67 0.03
CA ALA A 82 9.54 25.64 -1.36
C ALA A 82 8.39 26.62 -1.63
N LEU A 83 7.41 26.72 -0.73
CA LEU A 83 6.32 27.69 -0.86
C LEU A 83 6.80 29.14 -0.69
N ALA A 84 7.71 29.42 0.24
CA ALA A 84 8.24 30.75 0.45
C ALA A 84 9.10 31.21 -0.75
N GLU A 85 9.96 30.35 -1.26
CA GLU A 85 10.82 30.63 -2.41
C GLU A 85 10.07 30.77 -3.72
N ASN A 86 8.88 30.16 -3.84
CA ASN A 86 8.06 30.15 -5.04
C ASN A 86 6.67 30.78 -4.82
N ALA A 87 6.56 31.81 -3.97
CA ALA A 87 5.28 32.40 -3.56
C ALA A 87 4.42 32.88 -4.75
N ALA A 88 5.02 33.59 -5.72
CA ALA A 88 4.31 34.04 -6.92
C ALA A 88 3.82 32.87 -7.80
N VAL A 89 4.59 31.80 -7.89
CA VAL A 89 4.18 30.58 -8.61
C VAL A 89 3.02 29.90 -7.86
N ALA A 90 3.08 29.85 -6.53
CA ALA A 90 2.03 29.27 -5.70
C ALA A 90 0.70 30.02 -5.86
N GLU A 91 0.73 31.35 -5.87
CA GLU A 91 -0.44 32.17 -6.08
C GLU A 91 -1.09 31.87 -7.45
N ARG A 92 -0.32 31.93 -8.54
CA ARG A 92 -0.82 31.65 -9.90
C ARG A 92 -1.36 30.21 -10.03
N VAL A 93 -0.68 29.23 -9.46
CA VAL A 93 -1.12 27.83 -9.48
C VAL A 93 -2.45 27.68 -8.78
N LEU A 94 -2.59 28.25 -7.58
CA LEU A 94 -3.82 28.17 -6.79
C LEU A 94 -4.98 28.95 -7.43
N GLU A 95 -4.71 30.13 -8.02
CA GLU A 95 -5.72 30.90 -8.77
C GLU A 95 -6.25 30.11 -9.96
N ARG A 96 -5.36 29.49 -10.75
CA ARG A 96 -5.79 28.65 -11.88
C ARG A 96 -6.58 27.43 -11.44
N ILE A 97 -6.13 26.70 -10.43
CA ILE A 97 -6.88 25.56 -9.89
C ILE A 97 -8.25 26.01 -9.38
N ARG A 98 -8.33 27.19 -8.75
CA ARG A 98 -9.61 27.75 -8.28
C ARG A 98 -10.56 28.07 -9.43
N ALA A 99 -10.04 28.61 -10.51
CA ALA A 99 -10.83 29.06 -11.66
C ALA A 99 -11.22 27.92 -12.60
N GLU A 100 -10.29 26.97 -12.87
CA GLU A 100 -10.44 25.98 -13.95
C GLU A 100 -10.81 24.58 -13.44
N GLY A 101 -10.63 24.30 -12.14
CA GLY A 101 -10.86 22.96 -11.54
C GLY A 101 -9.60 22.11 -11.55
N PRO A 102 -9.73 20.76 -11.66
CA PRO A 102 -8.59 19.87 -11.52
C PRO A 102 -7.55 20.05 -12.63
N LEU A 103 -6.33 20.44 -12.24
CA LEU A 103 -5.20 20.66 -13.15
C LEU A 103 -4.02 19.75 -12.78
N SER A 104 -3.24 19.36 -13.78
CA SER A 104 -1.99 18.62 -13.63
C SER A 104 -0.77 19.54 -13.77
N SER A 105 0.41 19.04 -13.44
CA SER A 105 1.64 19.80 -13.68
C SER A 105 1.91 20.10 -15.16
N ARG A 106 1.23 19.43 -16.09
CA ARG A 106 1.36 19.65 -17.55
C ARG A 106 0.55 20.84 -18.05
N ASP A 107 -0.43 21.27 -17.28
CA ASP A 107 -1.30 22.40 -17.63
C ASP A 107 -0.63 23.75 -17.33
N PHE A 108 0.54 23.72 -16.71
CA PHE A 108 1.34 24.91 -16.40
C PHE A 108 2.63 24.93 -17.21
N GLU A 109 3.09 26.14 -17.54
CA GLU A 109 4.42 26.31 -18.13
C GLU A 109 5.50 25.86 -17.16
N ARG A 110 6.57 25.29 -17.71
CA ARG A 110 7.71 24.85 -16.90
C ARG A 110 8.51 26.09 -16.47
N GLU A 111 8.62 26.27 -15.18
CA GLU A 111 9.42 27.34 -14.58
C GLU A 111 10.58 26.71 -13.80
N ALA A 112 11.80 27.21 -14.08
CA ALA A 112 12.96 26.85 -13.25
C ALA A 112 12.80 27.56 -11.89
N GLY A 113 12.84 26.79 -10.82
CA GLY A 113 12.77 27.32 -9.45
C GLY A 113 14.11 27.24 -8.73
N PRO A 114 14.27 27.96 -7.64
CA PRO A 114 15.44 27.86 -6.76
C PRO A 114 15.45 26.56 -5.96
N THR A 115 14.33 25.88 -5.88
CA THR A 115 14.16 24.65 -5.10
C THR A 115 14.88 23.48 -5.77
N LYS A 116 15.47 22.65 -4.94
CA LYS A 116 16.08 21.38 -5.35
C LYS A 116 15.24 20.22 -4.88
N ASP A 117 15.21 19.15 -5.67
CA ASP A 117 14.56 17.91 -5.28
C ASP A 117 15.32 17.18 -4.15
N TRP A 118 14.78 16.04 -3.72
CA TRP A 118 15.40 15.20 -2.68
C TRP A 118 16.84 14.77 -3.01
N PHE A 119 17.20 14.71 -4.29
CA PHE A 119 18.55 14.35 -4.77
C PHE A 119 19.45 15.58 -4.98
N GLY A 120 18.97 16.78 -4.65
CA GLY A 120 19.72 18.03 -4.83
C GLY A 120 19.72 18.57 -6.25
N MET A 121 18.91 18.00 -7.15
CA MET A 121 18.76 18.46 -8.54
C MET A 121 17.74 19.60 -8.63
N PRO A 122 17.95 20.57 -9.56
CA PRO A 122 16.97 21.64 -9.78
C PRO A 122 15.56 21.09 -10.06
N GLU A 123 14.59 21.52 -9.27
CA GLU A 123 13.21 21.10 -9.43
C GLU A 123 12.39 22.17 -10.19
N ASN A 124 11.40 21.71 -10.95
CA ASN A 124 10.43 22.60 -11.55
C ASN A 124 9.57 23.27 -10.46
N ALA A 125 9.51 24.61 -10.43
CA ALA A 125 8.82 25.38 -9.39
C ALA A 125 7.34 24.99 -9.24
N VAL A 126 6.64 24.73 -10.36
CA VAL A 126 5.24 24.29 -10.33
C VAL A 126 5.09 22.93 -9.62
N ARG A 127 5.98 21.97 -9.89
CA ARG A 127 5.94 20.67 -9.20
C ARG A 127 6.21 20.79 -7.71
N ALA A 128 7.21 21.58 -7.34
CA ALA A 128 7.54 21.86 -5.93
C ALA A 128 6.35 22.48 -5.19
N VAL A 129 5.68 23.44 -5.82
CA VAL A 129 4.48 24.11 -5.29
C VAL A 129 3.31 23.15 -5.16
N LEU A 130 2.98 22.37 -6.21
CA LEU A 130 1.89 21.39 -6.16
C LEU A 130 2.12 20.34 -5.06
N GLU A 131 3.35 19.88 -4.91
CA GLU A 131 3.69 18.92 -3.85
C GLU A 131 3.58 19.57 -2.46
N ALA A 132 4.11 20.77 -2.29
CA ALA A 132 4.06 21.49 -1.03
C ALA A 132 2.61 21.85 -0.63
N CYS A 133 1.78 22.32 -1.57
CA CYS A 133 0.36 22.59 -1.32
C CYS A 133 -0.43 21.32 -0.98
N THR A 134 -0.07 20.17 -1.56
CA THR A 134 -0.69 18.88 -1.21
C THR A 134 -0.31 18.46 0.20
N VAL A 135 0.97 18.53 0.56
CA VAL A 135 1.46 18.17 1.90
C VAL A 135 0.90 19.09 2.99
N THR A 136 0.70 20.36 2.68
CA THR A 136 0.09 21.33 3.62
C THR A 136 -1.43 21.28 3.67
N GLY A 137 -2.07 20.49 2.80
CA GLY A 137 -3.53 20.31 2.79
C GLY A 137 -4.31 21.48 2.19
N VAL A 138 -3.69 22.27 1.31
CA VAL A 138 -4.37 23.33 0.55
C VAL A 138 -5.09 22.75 -0.67
N ILE A 139 -4.41 21.81 -1.36
CA ILE A 139 -4.95 21.04 -2.47
C ILE A 139 -4.85 19.55 -2.17
N GLY A 140 -5.59 18.76 -2.90
CA GLY A 140 -5.53 17.29 -2.88
C GLY A 140 -5.53 16.74 -4.30
N LEU A 141 -5.42 15.42 -4.44
CA LEU A 141 -5.57 14.78 -5.72
C LEU A 141 -7.05 14.51 -6.02
N ALA A 142 -7.50 15.03 -7.14
CA ALA A 142 -8.86 14.81 -7.66
C ALA A 142 -8.95 13.48 -8.42
N ARG A 143 -7.91 13.13 -9.18
CA ARG A 143 -7.81 11.88 -9.95
C ARG A 143 -6.38 11.67 -10.45
N ARG A 144 -6.16 10.46 -10.96
CA ARG A 144 -4.94 10.08 -11.69
C ARG A 144 -5.26 9.64 -13.11
N ASP A 145 -4.32 9.87 -14.01
CA ASP A 145 -4.25 9.24 -15.31
C ASP A 145 -2.87 8.55 -15.41
N GLY A 146 -2.86 7.26 -15.14
CA GLY A 146 -1.62 6.54 -14.85
C GLY A 146 -0.88 7.14 -13.66
N ASN A 147 0.34 7.64 -13.92
CA ASN A 147 1.15 8.35 -12.91
C ASN A 147 0.94 9.87 -12.92
N LEU A 148 0.20 10.41 -13.87
CA LEU A 148 -0.12 11.84 -13.92
C LEU A 148 -1.17 12.18 -12.87
N ARG A 149 -0.88 13.20 -12.06
CA ARG A 149 -1.73 13.66 -10.96
C ARG A 149 -2.50 14.91 -11.39
N TYR A 150 -3.81 14.93 -11.08
CA TYR A 150 -4.66 16.10 -11.22
C TYR A 150 -5.06 16.60 -9.84
N TYR A 151 -4.81 17.87 -9.58
CA TYR A 151 -4.99 18.50 -8.29
C TYR A 151 -6.17 19.44 -8.30
N ASP A 152 -6.94 19.47 -7.21
CA ASP A 152 -8.00 20.46 -6.97
C ASP A 152 -7.95 20.94 -5.52
N LEU A 153 -8.70 22.00 -5.21
CA LEU A 153 -8.84 22.50 -3.86
C LEU A 153 -9.37 21.41 -2.94
N LEU A 154 -8.76 21.24 -1.78
CA LEU A 154 -9.13 20.18 -0.85
C LEU A 154 -10.60 20.29 -0.40
N GLU A 155 -11.13 21.52 -0.29
CA GLU A 155 -12.52 21.81 0.03
C GLU A 155 -13.53 21.34 -1.03
N ARG A 156 -13.08 21.08 -2.25
CA ARG A 156 -13.90 20.49 -3.31
C ARG A 156 -13.82 18.97 -3.34
N LEU A 157 -12.79 18.41 -2.71
CA LEU A 157 -12.50 16.98 -2.74
C LEU A 157 -13.03 16.24 -1.50
N LEU A 158 -13.18 16.94 -0.37
CA LEU A 158 -13.62 16.33 0.88
C LEU A 158 -14.86 17.06 1.42
N PRO A 159 -15.77 16.33 2.08
CA PRO A 159 -16.94 16.90 2.73
C PRO A 159 -16.57 17.93 3.81
N ALA A 160 -17.35 18.98 3.95
CA ALA A 160 -17.10 20.06 4.91
C ALA A 160 -17.01 19.54 6.38
N GLU A 161 -17.86 18.59 6.74
CA GLU A 161 -17.83 17.97 8.07
C GLU A 161 -16.52 17.24 8.37
N VAL A 162 -15.90 16.64 7.34
CA VAL A 162 -14.59 15.96 7.46
C VAL A 162 -13.47 17.00 7.59
N LEU A 163 -13.58 18.09 6.85
CA LEU A 163 -12.59 19.17 6.86
C LEU A 163 -12.63 20.01 8.14
N THR A 164 -13.79 20.16 8.77
CA THR A 164 -13.96 20.96 9.99
C THR A 164 -13.79 20.16 11.27
N HIS A 165 -13.84 18.82 11.19
CA HIS A 165 -13.67 17.96 12.34
C HIS A 165 -12.22 18.06 12.87
N GLU A 166 -12.07 18.63 14.06
CA GLU A 166 -10.78 18.76 14.72
C GLU A 166 -10.57 17.62 15.72
N VAL A 167 -9.44 16.95 15.61
CA VAL A 167 -9.04 15.86 16.49
C VAL A 167 -7.74 16.26 17.18
N PRO A 168 -7.64 16.17 18.53
CA PRO A 168 -6.40 16.45 19.24
C PRO A 168 -5.22 15.60 18.71
N GLU A 169 -4.02 16.18 18.67
CA GLU A 169 -2.82 15.52 18.13
C GLU A 169 -2.58 14.14 18.72
N ARG A 170 -2.70 14.00 20.04
CA ARG A 170 -2.48 12.71 20.72
C ARG A 170 -3.47 11.65 20.26
N GLU A 171 -4.73 12.03 20.01
CA GLU A 171 -5.76 11.13 19.48
C GLU A 171 -5.45 10.71 18.04
N GLN A 172 -4.97 11.64 17.20
CA GLN A 172 -4.54 11.32 15.84
C GLN A 172 -3.40 10.30 15.84
N LEU A 173 -2.40 10.47 16.72
CA LEU A 173 -1.28 9.54 16.85
C LEU A 173 -1.75 8.17 17.36
N ARG A 174 -2.67 8.14 18.33
CA ARG A 174 -3.27 6.92 18.88
C ARG A 174 -4.05 6.16 17.81
N HIS A 175 -4.91 6.85 17.08
CA HIS A 175 -5.68 6.28 15.98
C HIS A 175 -4.77 5.68 14.89
N LYS A 176 -3.77 6.41 14.46
CA LYS A 176 -2.77 5.92 13.49
C LYS A 176 -2.02 4.70 14.00
N LEU A 177 -1.67 4.67 15.28
CA LEU A 177 -1.00 3.51 15.86
C LEU A 177 -1.92 2.28 15.88
N LEU A 178 -3.18 2.42 16.29
CA LEU A 178 -4.18 1.35 16.24
C LEU A 178 -4.43 0.86 14.81
N SER A 179 -4.45 1.77 13.84
CA SER A 179 -4.65 1.39 12.44
C SER A 179 -3.55 0.45 11.91
N ARG A 180 -2.31 0.55 12.43
CA ARG A 180 -1.24 -0.41 12.08
C ARG A 180 -1.50 -1.80 12.63
N TYR A 181 -1.94 -1.88 13.88
CA TYR A 181 -2.31 -3.17 14.50
C TYR A 181 -3.51 -3.79 13.79
N ARG A 182 -4.53 -3.00 13.46
CA ARG A 182 -5.70 -3.46 12.69
C ARG A 182 -5.32 -3.99 11.31
N ALA A 183 -4.41 -3.29 10.61
CA ALA A 183 -4.01 -3.67 9.27
C ALA A 183 -3.20 -4.97 9.20
N HIS A 184 -2.40 -5.26 10.22
CA HIS A 184 -1.54 -6.43 10.26
C HIS A 184 -2.16 -7.60 11.04
N GLY A 185 -2.92 -7.32 12.09
CA GLY A 185 -3.40 -8.28 13.08
C GLY A 185 -2.41 -8.41 14.24
N LEU A 186 -1.46 -9.33 14.17
CA LEU A 186 -0.43 -9.55 15.19
C LEU A 186 0.87 -8.81 14.83
N LEU A 187 1.15 -7.67 15.46
CA LEU A 187 2.30 -6.84 15.11
C LEU A 187 3.22 -6.60 16.33
N GLY A 188 4.52 -6.80 16.14
CA GLY A 188 5.53 -6.49 17.15
C GLY A 188 5.75 -4.99 17.34
N ALA A 189 6.32 -4.61 18.48
CA ALA A 189 6.63 -3.21 18.81
C ALA A 189 7.62 -2.56 17.83
N GLY A 190 8.56 -3.34 17.29
CA GLY A 190 9.56 -2.87 16.31
C GLY A 190 8.98 -2.69 14.92
N GLY A 191 8.13 -3.63 14.48
CA GLY A 191 7.74 -3.76 13.08
C GLY A 191 8.98 -3.94 12.18
N ALA A 192 8.75 -4.15 10.88
CA ALA A 192 9.82 -4.11 9.88
C ALA A 192 9.75 -2.81 9.09
N GLY A 193 10.90 -2.38 8.54
CA GLY A 193 11.01 -1.42 7.46
C GLY A 193 10.06 -0.21 7.48
N GLY A 194 10.05 0.58 8.55
CA GLY A 194 9.24 1.79 8.59
C GLY A 194 7.74 1.58 8.85
N THR A 195 7.32 0.41 9.33
CA THR A 195 5.91 0.10 9.66
C THR A 195 5.25 1.20 10.50
N PHE A 196 5.98 1.74 11.49
CA PHE A 196 5.52 2.83 12.33
C PHE A 196 6.04 4.21 11.91
N ALA A 197 6.49 4.37 10.67
CA ALA A 197 6.89 5.67 10.16
C ALA A 197 5.75 6.69 10.29
N ARG A 198 6.11 7.93 10.59
CA ARG A 198 5.22 9.08 10.71
C ARG A 198 4.13 8.99 11.80
N ILE A 199 4.33 8.11 12.80
CA ILE A 199 3.43 7.99 13.98
C ILE A 199 4.05 8.60 15.24
N ALA A 200 5.02 9.36 15.25
CA ALA A 200 5.76 9.89 16.38
C ALA A 200 7.16 9.26 16.56
N ALA A 201 7.94 9.86 17.47
CA ALA A 201 9.23 9.31 17.87
C ALA A 201 9.08 7.94 18.58
N PRO A 202 10.09 7.07 18.55
CA PRO A 202 10.02 5.74 19.15
C PRO A 202 9.58 5.73 20.62
N GLN A 203 10.09 6.66 21.42
CA GLN A 203 9.73 6.78 22.84
C GLN A 203 8.23 7.10 23.01
N GLN A 204 7.73 8.10 22.32
CA GLN A 204 6.30 8.47 22.36
C GLN A 204 5.40 7.34 21.86
N ARG A 205 5.82 6.58 20.83
CA ARG A 205 5.08 5.39 20.41
C ARG A 205 5.01 4.32 21.49
N ASN A 206 6.08 4.13 22.26
CA ASN A 206 6.08 3.17 23.37
C ASN A 206 5.13 3.59 24.48
N GLU A 207 5.10 4.89 24.81
CA GLU A 207 4.14 5.46 25.76
C GLU A 207 2.69 5.24 25.29
N LEU A 208 2.40 5.54 24.02
CA LEU A 208 1.08 5.32 23.43
C LEU A 208 0.68 3.84 23.47
N ARG A 209 1.60 2.91 23.17
CA ARG A 209 1.32 1.47 23.26
C ARG A 209 0.99 1.04 24.68
N LYS A 210 1.78 1.49 25.66
CA LYS A 210 1.56 1.20 27.06
C LYS A 210 0.17 1.68 27.49
N GLU A 211 -0.19 2.92 27.15
CA GLU A 211 -1.52 3.48 27.40
C GLU A 211 -2.64 2.65 26.75
N LEU A 212 -2.46 2.20 25.50
CA LEU A 212 -3.45 1.39 24.78
C LEU A 212 -3.62 0.00 25.38
N VAL A 213 -2.54 -0.59 25.92
CA VAL A 213 -2.62 -1.85 26.65
C VAL A 213 -3.32 -1.66 28.00
N GLU A 214 -2.96 -0.60 28.76
CA GLU A 214 -3.60 -0.27 30.03
C GLU A 214 -5.10 -0.01 29.90
N ARG A 215 -5.53 0.56 28.79
CA ARG A 215 -6.95 0.79 28.43
C ARG A 215 -7.66 -0.44 27.87
N GLY A 216 -6.96 -1.54 27.68
CA GLY A 216 -7.50 -2.77 27.09
C GLY A 216 -7.83 -2.65 25.59
N ALA A 217 -7.32 -1.66 24.87
CA ALA A 217 -7.50 -1.53 23.42
C ALA A 217 -6.53 -2.42 22.63
N LEU A 218 -5.35 -2.69 23.19
CA LEU A 218 -4.37 -3.65 22.69
C LEU A 218 -4.10 -4.73 23.72
N VAL A 219 -4.06 -5.97 23.27
CA VAL A 219 -3.77 -7.15 24.10
C VAL A 219 -2.43 -7.73 23.71
N PRO A 220 -1.50 -7.88 24.67
CA PRO A 220 -0.23 -8.55 24.41
C PRO A 220 -0.41 -10.06 24.30
N VAL A 221 0.20 -10.63 23.26
CA VAL A 221 0.19 -12.06 22.93
C VAL A 221 1.62 -12.57 22.92
N ASP A 222 1.86 -13.65 23.65
CA ASP A 222 3.09 -14.42 23.56
C ASP A 222 2.87 -15.57 22.56
N ILE A 223 3.80 -15.72 21.63
CA ILE A 223 3.73 -16.74 20.59
C ILE A 223 4.93 -17.67 20.77
N GLU A 224 4.67 -18.97 20.89
CA GLU A 224 5.71 -19.97 21.06
C GLU A 224 6.73 -19.91 19.90
N GLY A 225 8.02 -19.92 20.22
CA GLY A 225 9.10 -19.81 19.23
C GLY A 225 9.33 -18.41 18.64
N VAL A 226 8.49 -17.42 18.96
CA VAL A 226 8.63 -16.05 18.46
C VAL A 226 9.18 -15.13 19.54
N ARG A 227 10.32 -14.51 19.28
CA ARG A 227 10.92 -13.58 20.25
C ARG A 227 10.10 -12.30 20.39
N GLY A 228 9.75 -11.98 21.64
CA GLY A 228 9.06 -10.72 22.01
C GLY A 228 7.56 -10.78 21.75
N LYS A 229 6.84 -9.97 22.54
CA LYS A 229 5.38 -9.94 22.47
C LYS A 229 4.88 -9.32 21.16
N ARG A 230 3.79 -9.84 20.67
CA ARG A 230 2.96 -9.22 19.64
C ARG A 230 1.75 -8.58 20.30
N LEU A 231 1.19 -7.58 19.67
CA LEU A 231 -0.02 -6.92 20.12
C LEU A 231 -1.11 -7.13 19.08
N VAL A 232 -2.32 -7.38 19.56
CA VAL A 232 -3.54 -7.53 18.76
C VAL A 232 -4.60 -6.56 19.28
N LEU A 233 -5.51 -6.12 18.43
CA LEU A 233 -6.68 -5.37 18.89
C LEU A 233 -7.54 -6.24 19.79
N ALA A 234 -8.06 -5.66 20.90
CA ALA A 234 -8.93 -6.40 21.83
C ALA A 234 -10.14 -7.02 21.13
N GLU A 235 -10.74 -6.30 20.18
CA GLU A 235 -11.86 -6.76 19.35
C GLU A 235 -11.53 -7.95 18.41
N GLU A 236 -10.25 -8.27 18.24
CA GLU A 236 -9.78 -9.37 17.37
C GLU A 236 -9.27 -10.58 18.16
N THR A 237 -9.30 -10.53 19.48
CA THR A 237 -8.81 -11.64 20.33
C THR A 237 -9.62 -12.92 20.17
N GLU A 238 -10.91 -12.83 19.84
CA GLU A 238 -11.75 -13.99 19.55
C GLU A 238 -11.22 -14.82 18.36
N LEU A 239 -10.63 -14.18 17.37
CA LEU A 239 -10.03 -14.86 16.22
C LEU A 239 -8.84 -15.76 16.61
N LEU A 240 -8.18 -15.48 17.75
CA LEU A 240 -7.09 -16.32 18.26
C LEU A 240 -7.64 -17.56 18.97
N GLN A 241 -8.84 -17.47 19.55
CA GLN A 241 -9.46 -18.58 20.28
C GLN A 241 -10.26 -19.51 19.36
N ALA A 242 -10.91 -18.91 18.35
CA ALA A 242 -11.73 -19.63 17.37
C ALA A 242 -11.36 -19.13 15.95
N PRO A 243 -10.18 -19.53 15.44
CA PRO A 243 -9.80 -19.13 14.09
C PRO A 243 -10.75 -19.75 13.06
N PRO A 244 -11.12 -19.00 12.01
CA PRO A 244 -11.91 -19.58 10.92
C PRO A 244 -11.11 -20.66 10.19
N GLU A 245 -11.82 -21.64 9.62
CA GLU A 245 -11.19 -22.63 8.75
C GLU A 245 -10.47 -21.94 7.58
N PRO A 246 -9.22 -22.34 7.29
CA PRO A 246 -8.48 -21.78 6.17
C PRO A 246 -9.22 -21.99 4.84
N ALA A 247 -9.40 -20.92 4.08
CA ALA A 247 -10.04 -21.04 2.77
C ALA A 247 -9.16 -21.85 1.81
N CYS A 248 -9.74 -22.79 1.07
CA CYS A 248 -9.05 -23.49 -0.01
C CYS A 248 -8.94 -22.55 -1.23
N SER A 249 -8.15 -21.50 -1.10
CA SER A 249 -7.94 -20.48 -2.12
C SER A 249 -6.47 -20.05 -2.19
N VAL A 250 -6.06 -19.56 -3.36
CA VAL A 250 -4.74 -18.98 -3.59
C VAL A 250 -4.87 -17.47 -3.76
N ALA A 251 -4.00 -16.73 -3.10
CA ALA A 251 -3.84 -15.29 -3.28
C ALA A 251 -2.39 -14.92 -3.63
N PHE A 252 -2.24 -13.97 -4.57
CA PHE A 252 -0.95 -13.34 -4.87
C PHE A 252 -0.86 -12.03 -4.07
N ILE A 253 0.13 -11.96 -3.17
CA ILE A 253 0.23 -10.86 -2.22
C ILE A 253 1.11 -9.75 -2.78
N ALA A 254 0.63 -8.52 -2.71
CA ALA A 254 1.36 -7.35 -3.16
C ALA A 254 2.64 -7.12 -2.34
N PRO A 255 3.73 -6.56 -2.93
CA PRO A 255 5.00 -6.38 -2.23
C PRO A 255 4.93 -5.52 -0.97
N PHE A 256 4.04 -4.54 -0.94
CA PHE A 256 3.88 -3.62 0.21
C PHE A 256 2.60 -3.88 1.01
N ASP A 257 2.05 -5.08 0.89
CA ASP A 257 0.90 -5.52 1.68
C ASP A 257 1.19 -5.51 3.18
N SER A 258 0.18 -5.17 3.99
CA SER A 258 0.33 -5.14 5.44
C SER A 258 0.71 -6.50 6.03
N LEU A 259 0.29 -7.60 5.42
CA LEU A 259 0.65 -8.95 5.83
C LEU A 259 2.17 -9.18 5.91
N LEU A 260 2.94 -8.45 5.08
CA LEU A 260 4.39 -8.59 4.98
C LEU A 260 5.19 -7.66 5.91
N TRP A 261 4.54 -6.92 6.81
CA TRP A 261 5.21 -5.88 7.60
C TRP A 261 6.06 -6.38 8.77
N ASP A 262 5.75 -7.53 9.37
CA ASP A 262 6.57 -8.14 10.42
C ASP A 262 7.33 -9.34 9.86
N THR A 263 8.45 -9.09 9.20
CA THR A 263 9.28 -10.13 8.57
C THR A 263 9.83 -11.13 9.57
N ALA A 264 10.04 -10.73 10.84
CA ALA A 264 10.47 -11.65 11.88
C ALA A 264 9.35 -12.64 12.25
N LEU A 265 8.09 -12.16 12.27
CA LEU A 265 6.93 -13.02 12.48
C LEU A 265 6.74 -13.99 11.31
N LEU A 266 6.87 -13.49 10.06
CA LEU A 266 6.78 -14.33 8.86
C LEU A 266 7.80 -15.46 8.88
N SER A 267 9.06 -15.14 9.20
CA SER A 267 10.12 -16.14 9.29
C SER A 267 9.86 -17.15 10.41
N SER A 268 9.41 -16.69 11.59
CA SER A 268 9.21 -17.57 12.75
C SER A 268 7.98 -18.47 12.64
N LEU A 269 6.84 -17.95 12.13
CA LEU A 269 5.59 -18.70 12.07
C LEU A 269 5.44 -19.51 10.78
N PHE A 270 5.92 -18.98 9.67
CA PHE A 270 5.66 -19.54 8.35
C PHE A 270 6.94 -20.04 7.65
N ALA A 271 8.10 -19.95 8.32
CA ALA A 271 9.42 -20.20 7.71
C ALA A 271 9.60 -19.42 6.38
N TYR A 272 8.98 -18.25 6.27
CA TYR A 272 8.93 -17.46 5.05
C TYR A 272 9.78 -16.19 5.17
N ASP A 273 10.91 -16.17 4.47
CA ASP A 273 11.80 -15.01 4.40
C ASP A 273 11.34 -14.05 3.31
N TYR A 274 10.88 -12.87 3.71
CA TYR A 274 10.44 -11.84 2.77
C TYR A 274 11.44 -10.69 2.67
N VAL A 275 11.88 -10.41 1.46
CA VAL A 275 12.70 -9.25 1.10
C VAL A 275 12.17 -8.64 -0.19
N TRP A 276 11.95 -7.32 -0.21
CA TRP A 276 11.68 -6.60 -1.44
C TRP A 276 12.99 -6.30 -2.19
N GLU A 277 13.20 -6.95 -3.34
CA GLU A 277 14.44 -6.85 -4.11
C GLU A 277 14.38 -5.86 -5.28
N GLY A 278 13.27 -5.14 -5.46
CA GLY A 278 13.07 -4.19 -6.55
C GLY A 278 14.14 -3.09 -6.65
N PHE A 279 14.74 -2.72 -5.50
CA PHE A 279 15.84 -1.74 -5.47
C PHE A 279 17.24 -2.37 -5.57
N PHE A 280 17.34 -3.69 -5.59
CA PHE A 280 18.63 -4.35 -5.72
C PHE A 280 19.08 -4.39 -7.19
N PRO A 281 20.37 -4.23 -7.46
CA PRO A 281 20.91 -4.51 -8.78
C PRO A 281 20.56 -5.94 -9.22
N PRO A 282 20.32 -6.21 -10.52
CA PRO A 282 19.89 -7.54 -10.98
C PRO A 282 20.76 -8.70 -10.49
N ALA A 283 22.07 -8.52 -10.44
CA ALA A 283 23.03 -9.54 -9.99
C ALA A 283 22.94 -9.88 -8.47
N ARG A 284 22.26 -9.05 -7.68
CA ARG A 284 22.07 -9.27 -6.23
C ARG A 284 20.68 -9.79 -5.88
N ARG A 285 19.77 -9.92 -6.87
CA ARG A 285 18.42 -10.44 -6.63
C ARG A 285 18.47 -11.95 -6.52
N ARG A 286 17.94 -12.48 -5.43
CA ARG A 286 17.77 -13.91 -5.22
C ARG A 286 16.55 -14.43 -5.98
N TRP A 287 15.49 -13.64 -5.97
CA TRP A 287 14.20 -14.04 -6.51
C TRP A 287 13.88 -13.32 -7.82
N GLY A 288 13.84 -12.00 -7.84
CA GLY A 288 13.49 -11.25 -9.05
C GLY A 288 13.20 -9.79 -8.80
N TYR A 289 12.64 -9.12 -9.82
CA TYR A 289 12.36 -7.70 -9.74
C TYR A 289 11.02 -7.39 -9.05
N TYR A 290 9.96 -8.10 -9.43
CA TYR A 290 8.61 -7.87 -8.91
C TYR A 290 7.93 -9.19 -8.54
N VAL A 291 8.32 -9.71 -7.41
CA VAL A 291 7.93 -11.04 -6.95
C VAL A 291 6.75 -10.93 -5.98
N LEU A 292 5.71 -11.72 -6.24
CA LEU A 292 4.53 -11.81 -5.42
C LEU A 292 4.56 -13.10 -4.58
N PRO A 293 4.45 -13.05 -3.24
CA PRO A 293 4.20 -14.23 -2.44
C PRO A 293 2.91 -14.95 -2.85
N ILE A 294 2.94 -16.26 -2.84
CA ILE A 294 1.77 -17.13 -3.05
C ILE A 294 1.30 -17.60 -1.68
N VAL A 295 0.09 -17.20 -1.28
CA VAL A 295 -0.56 -17.68 -0.06
C VAL A 295 -1.63 -18.69 -0.46
N PHE A 296 -1.63 -19.86 0.18
CA PHE A 296 -2.64 -20.90 0.05
C PHE A 296 -3.23 -21.22 1.42
N GLY A 297 -4.49 -20.92 1.61
CA GLY A 297 -5.13 -21.05 2.91
C GLY A 297 -4.42 -20.20 3.98
N ASP A 298 -3.78 -20.86 4.92
CA ASP A 298 -3.07 -20.29 6.06
C ASP A 298 -1.54 -20.32 5.93
N ARG A 299 -0.98 -20.65 4.77
CA ARG A 299 0.47 -20.80 4.58
C ARG A 299 1.00 -20.07 3.36
N PHE A 300 2.27 -19.69 3.41
CA PHE A 300 3.02 -19.25 2.24
C PHE A 300 3.48 -20.47 1.45
N ALA A 301 2.93 -20.65 0.27
CA ALA A 301 3.21 -21.79 -0.59
C ALA A 301 4.44 -21.60 -1.49
N GLY A 302 4.75 -20.33 -1.81
CA GLY A 302 5.82 -20.01 -2.75
C GLY A 302 5.83 -18.56 -3.18
N ARG A 303 6.43 -18.34 -4.33
CA ARG A 303 6.59 -17.03 -4.97
C ARG A 303 6.38 -17.13 -6.47
N ILE A 304 5.82 -16.08 -7.07
CA ILE A 304 5.66 -15.95 -8.51
C ILE A 304 6.19 -14.59 -8.96
N GLU A 305 6.86 -14.55 -10.10
CA GLU A 305 7.27 -13.30 -10.74
C GLU A 305 6.49 -13.12 -12.06
N PRO A 306 5.33 -12.45 -12.03
CA PRO A 306 4.57 -12.17 -13.23
C PRO A 306 4.96 -10.81 -13.83
N ARG A 307 4.81 -10.68 -15.14
CA ARG A 307 4.94 -9.44 -15.89
C ARG A 307 3.74 -9.27 -16.81
N ILE A 308 3.06 -8.12 -16.70
CA ILE A 308 1.94 -7.77 -17.57
C ILE A 308 2.49 -7.05 -18.79
N ASP A 309 2.30 -7.64 -19.97
CA ASP A 309 2.57 -7.05 -21.28
C ASP A 309 1.24 -6.54 -21.85
N ARG A 310 0.96 -5.26 -21.61
CA ARG A 310 -0.31 -4.64 -22.01
C ARG A 310 -0.46 -4.52 -23.51
N ASP A 311 0.66 -4.31 -24.22
CA ASP A 311 0.65 -4.15 -25.67
C ASP A 311 0.28 -5.45 -26.39
N ARG A 312 0.54 -6.58 -25.76
CA ARG A 312 0.24 -7.92 -26.28
C ARG A 312 -0.89 -8.62 -25.54
N ALA A 313 -1.59 -7.93 -24.65
CA ALA A 313 -2.66 -8.45 -23.82
C ALA A 313 -2.31 -9.82 -23.17
N ARG A 314 -1.11 -9.94 -22.59
CA ARG A 314 -0.63 -11.19 -21.98
C ARG A 314 0.01 -10.98 -20.62
N VAL A 315 -0.01 -12.02 -19.82
CA VAL A 315 0.82 -12.15 -18.62
C VAL A 315 1.93 -13.15 -18.89
N GLU A 316 3.17 -12.73 -18.67
CA GLU A 316 4.32 -13.63 -18.72
C GLU A 316 4.73 -13.98 -17.29
N VAL A 317 4.80 -15.27 -16.96
CA VAL A 317 5.38 -15.76 -15.71
C VAL A 317 6.86 -16.00 -15.92
N LEU A 318 7.66 -15.12 -15.33
CA LEU A 318 9.11 -15.17 -15.45
C LEU A 318 9.72 -16.26 -14.58
N ASN A 319 9.17 -16.46 -13.37
CA ASN A 319 9.60 -17.55 -12.49
C ASN A 319 8.54 -17.92 -11.45
N VAL A 320 8.69 -19.12 -10.90
CA VAL A 320 7.95 -19.62 -9.74
C VAL A 320 8.93 -20.38 -8.83
N TRP A 321 8.82 -20.13 -7.54
CA TRP A 321 9.57 -20.85 -6.50
C TRP A 321 8.58 -21.38 -5.47
N TRP A 322 8.80 -22.61 -5.05
CA TRP A 322 8.03 -23.22 -3.96
C TRP A 322 8.83 -23.12 -2.68
N GLU A 323 8.15 -22.87 -1.58
CA GLU A 323 8.79 -22.92 -0.27
C GLU A 323 9.14 -24.35 0.12
N ASP A 324 10.17 -24.50 0.96
CA ASP A 324 10.65 -25.81 1.40
C ASP A 324 9.53 -26.64 2.05
N GLY A 325 9.39 -27.87 1.61
CA GLY A 325 8.33 -28.78 2.08
C GLY A 325 6.94 -28.54 1.49
N PHE A 326 6.76 -27.56 0.60
CA PHE A 326 5.50 -27.39 -0.12
C PHE A 326 5.50 -28.16 -1.44
N GLU A 327 4.66 -29.18 -1.53
CA GLU A 327 4.49 -30.01 -2.72
C GLU A 327 3.14 -29.70 -3.40
N PRO A 328 3.11 -28.87 -4.46
CA PRO A 328 1.87 -28.39 -5.09
C PRO A 328 0.89 -29.49 -5.49
N ARG A 329 1.40 -30.63 -5.96
CA ARG A 329 0.56 -31.77 -6.39
C ARG A 329 -0.03 -32.56 -5.25
N ARG A 330 0.58 -32.50 -4.06
CA ARG A 330 0.14 -33.22 -2.87
C ARG A 330 -0.73 -32.34 -1.95
N ALA A 331 -0.64 -31.04 -2.09
CA ALA A 331 -1.48 -30.12 -1.34
C ALA A 331 -2.91 -30.17 -1.90
N GLY A 332 -3.82 -30.76 -1.13
CA GLY A 332 -5.21 -30.97 -1.56
C GLY A 332 -5.90 -29.67 -1.96
N GLY A 333 -6.50 -29.64 -3.15
CA GLY A 333 -7.20 -28.48 -3.68
C GLY A 333 -6.30 -27.34 -4.21
N PHE A 334 -4.98 -27.40 -4.01
CA PHE A 334 -4.09 -26.31 -4.38
C PHE A 334 -4.05 -26.05 -5.89
N VAL A 335 -3.99 -27.09 -6.71
CA VAL A 335 -3.87 -26.94 -8.17
C VAL A 335 -5.09 -26.23 -8.75
N GLU A 336 -6.29 -26.59 -8.31
CA GLU A 336 -7.54 -25.97 -8.71
C GLU A 336 -7.60 -24.51 -8.23
N ALA A 337 -7.30 -24.27 -6.96
CA ALA A 337 -7.27 -22.91 -6.39
C ALA A 337 -6.24 -22.01 -7.10
N ALA A 338 -5.06 -22.54 -7.46
CA ALA A 338 -4.04 -21.79 -8.19
C ALA A 338 -4.47 -21.47 -9.63
N ARG A 339 -5.16 -22.39 -10.30
CA ARG A 339 -5.75 -22.12 -11.62
C ARG A 339 -6.79 -21.01 -11.56
N ASP A 340 -7.67 -21.05 -10.57
CA ASP A 340 -8.69 -20.02 -10.38
C ASP A 340 -8.07 -18.65 -10.06
N ALA A 341 -7.04 -18.62 -9.21
CA ALA A 341 -6.28 -17.41 -8.92
C ALA A 341 -5.59 -16.82 -10.16
N LEU A 342 -5.00 -17.66 -11.01
CA LEU A 342 -4.37 -17.22 -12.26
C LEU A 342 -5.39 -16.73 -13.29
N ARG A 343 -6.56 -17.38 -13.39
CA ARG A 343 -7.66 -16.88 -14.24
C ARG A 343 -8.18 -15.53 -13.76
N ALA A 344 -8.32 -15.38 -12.43
CA ALA A 344 -8.69 -14.09 -11.83
C ALA A 344 -7.63 -13.03 -12.10
N TYR A 345 -6.35 -13.40 -12.01
CA TYR A 345 -5.24 -12.49 -12.28
C TYR A 345 -5.15 -12.09 -13.76
N LEU A 346 -5.44 -13.00 -14.71
CA LEU A 346 -5.55 -12.65 -16.14
C LEU A 346 -6.64 -11.62 -16.39
N ARG A 347 -7.84 -11.82 -15.83
CA ARG A 347 -8.93 -10.82 -15.93
C ARG A 347 -8.53 -9.48 -15.32
N PHE A 348 -7.91 -9.51 -14.14
CA PHE A 348 -7.38 -8.32 -13.47
C PHE A 348 -6.36 -7.58 -14.34
N ALA A 349 -5.47 -8.31 -15.01
CA ALA A 349 -4.45 -7.76 -15.89
C ALA A 349 -4.98 -7.24 -17.22
N GLY A 350 -6.25 -7.55 -17.58
CA GLY A 350 -6.79 -7.31 -18.90
C GLY A 350 -6.07 -8.13 -19.98
N ALA A 351 -5.66 -9.37 -19.64
CA ALA A 351 -4.86 -10.23 -20.51
C ALA A 351 -5.65 -11.44 -20.99
N ASP A 352 -5.45 -11.80 -22.25
CA ASP A 352 -6.12 -12.91 -22.91
C ASP A 352 -5.42 -14.26 -22.69
N CYS A 353 -4.11 -14.22 -22.44
CA CYS A 353 -3.31 -15.43 -22.28
C CYS A 353 -2.20 -15.29 -21.23
N LEU A 354 -1.76 -16.47 -20.76
CA LEU A 354 -0.62 -16.62 -19.89
C LEU A 354 0.51 -17.34 -20.64
N GLU A 355 1.69 -16.76 -20.60
CA GLU A 355 2.90 -17.35 -21.13
C GLU A 355 3.90 -17.67 -20.02
N TRP A 356 4.60 -18.78 -20.18
CA TRP A 356 5.64 -19.21 -19.26
C TRP A 356 6.99 -18.96 -19.89
N ALA A 357 7.90 -18.37 -19.12
CA ALA A 357 9.28 -18.19 -19.59
C ALA A 357 9.86 -19.56 -20.04
N PRO A 358 10.63 -19.59 -21.16
CA PRO A 358 11.08 -20.85 -21.76
C PRO A 358 11.90 -21.76 -20.83
N HIS A 359 12.62 -21.17 -19.88
CA HIS A 359 13.46 -21.89 -18.92
C HIS A 359 12.68 -22.58 -17.80
N LEU A 360 11.39 -22.30 -17.64
CA LEU A 360 10.56 -22.93 -16.60
C LEU A 360 10.25 -24.37 -16.96
N THR A 361 10.59 -25.27 -16.04
CA THR A 361 10.30 -26.71 -16.17
C THR A 361 8.80 -26.99 -16.16
N MET A 362 8.39 -28.13 -16.69
CA MET A 362 6.98 -28.58 -16.63
C MET A 362 6.46 -28.68 -15.21
N GLU A 363 7.31 -29.02 -14.26
CA GLU A 363 6.96 -29.08 -12.85
C GLU A 363 6.59 -27.71 -12.27
N LYS A 364 7.29 -26.66 -12.68
CA LYS A 364 6.97 -25.27 -12.32
C LYS A 364 5.74 -24.72 -13.05
N ARG A 365 5.42 -25.27 -14.24
CA ARG A 365 4.25 -24.88 -15.06
C ARG A 365 2.97 -25.63 -14.68
N LEU A 366 2.98 -26.36 -13.58
CA LEU A 366 1.95 -27.32 -13.15
C LEU A 366 0.51 -26.84 -13.15
N PHE A 367 0.32 -25.54 -13.24
CA PHE A 367 -1.01 -24.95 -13.10
C PHE A 367 -1.80 -24.87 -14.40
N LEU A 368 -1.14 -24.98 -15.55
CA LEU A 368 -1.78 -24.61 -16.81
C LEU A 368 -1.32 -25.46 -17.98
N THR A 369 -1.58 -26.71 -17.96
CA THR A 369 -1.83 -27.41 -19.21
C THR A 369 -3.32 -27.40 -19.47
N ARG A 370 -3.77 -26.36 -20.16
CA ARG A 370 -5.07 -25.94 -20.71
C ARG A 370 -5.89 -24.99 -19.81
N PRO A 371 -6.35 -23.87 -20.44
CA PRO A 371 -7.33 -22.97 -19.86
C PRO A 371 -8.67 -23.69 -19.60
#